data_817fa956e7fd634dc9874b1d7e1a2096
#
_entry.id   817fa956e7fd634dc9874b1d7e1a2096
#
_cell.length_a   1.000
_cell.length_b   1.000
_cell.length_c   1.000
_cell.angle_alpha   90.00
_cell.angle_beta   90.00
_cell.angle_gamma   90.00
#
_symmetry.space_group_name_H-M   'P 1'
#
loop_
_entity.id
_entity.type
_entity.pdbx_description
1 polymer ?
#
loop_
_entity_poly.entity_id
_entity_poly.type
_entity_poly.pdbx_seq_one_letter_code
_entity_poly.pdbx_strand_id
1 'polypeptide(L)'
;RMYMHLVVHGIFRHFFVNPQIEQRKWDLACDMATEYIIESWKLDFADISAGADEKRELDCIQKNVGLMNAEKIYGYLKKTKESEIDRLEKIFRRDDHSFWYPETKNRNDVIQMKSGQVNQNREVTISSQKLEELWKQVAQRIQVDLETFMRSRSGETGDFLVNLKLANRKKQDYSAFLRKFTRLGERMKINDEEFDYNFYTYGMQLYG
;
A
#
# COMPACT_ATOMS: atom_id res chain seq x y z
N ARG A 1 7.92 5.14 -19.70
CA ARG A 1 8.24 4.59 -18.39
C ARG A 1 7.89 5.56 -17.26
N MET A 2 8.39 6.81 -17.26
CA MET A 2 8.12 7.81 -16.21
C MET A 2 6.63 8.01 -15.92
N TYR A 3 5.78 8.16 -16.95
CA TYR A 3 4.34 8.29 -16.76
C TYR A 3 3.73 7.07 -16.02
N MET A 4 4.14 5.87 -16.40
CA MET A 4 3.69 4.64 -15.72
C MET A 4 4.13 4.61 -14.26
N HIS A 5 5.36 5.03 -13.99
CA HIS A 5 5.91 5.14 -12.65
C HIS A 5 5.04 6.03 -11.75
N LEU A 6 4.71 7.24 -12.19
CA LEU A 6 3.84 8.17 -11.45
C LEU A 6 2.41 7.62 -11.24
N VAL A 7 1.85 6.95 -12.25
CA VAL A 7 0.51 6.34 -12.15
C VAL A 7 0.51 5.20 -11.12
N VAL A 8 1.55 4.37 -11.08
CA VAL A 8 1.67 3.28 -10.11
C VAL A 8 1.78 3.84 -8.70
N HIS A 9 2.54 4.91 -8.46
CA HIS A 9 2.55 5.59 -7.16
C HIS A 9 1.15 6.03 -6.73
N GLY A 10 0.34 6.57 -7.65
CA GLY A 10 -1.05 6.93 -7.39
C GLY A 10 -1.94 5.74 -7.04
N ILE A 11 -1.87 4.66 -7.83
CA ILE A 11 -2.66 3.43 -7.63
C ILE A 11 -2.38 2.81 -6.26
N PHE A 12 -1.10 2.74 -5.84
CA PHE A 12 -0.69 2.22 -4.55
C PHE A 12 -0.74 3.24 -3.41
N ARG A 13 -1.06 4.48 -3.71
CA ARG A 13 -1.21 5.58 -2.74
C ARG A 13 0.06 5.83 -1.93
N HIS A 14 1.23 5.72 -2.54
CA HIS A 14 2.53 5.85 -1.90
C HIS A 14 2.75 7.22 -1.22
N PHE A 15 2.09 8.27 -1.72
CA PHE A 15 2.20 9.64 -1.21
C PHE A 15 1.26 9.94 -0.02
N PHE A 16 0.40 9.00 0.42
CA PHE A 16 -0.40 9.15 1.64
C PHE A 16 0.30 8.44 2.80
N VAL A 17 1.32 9.07 3.32
CA VAL A 17 2.28 8.46 4.24
C VAL A 17 1.99 8.85 5.69
N ASN A 18 2.27 7.93 6.63
CA ASN A 18 2.27 8.24 8.05
C ASN A 18 3.49 9.13 8.39
N PRO A 19 3.32 10.24 9.14
CA PRO A 19 4.41 11.15 9.51
C PRO A 19 5.56 10.52 10.31
N GLN A 20 5.39 9.29 10.82
CA GLN A 20 6.43 8.57 11.57
C GLN A 20 7.39 7.75 10.69
N ILE A 21 7.23 7.79 9.37
CA ILE A 21 8.05 7.04 8.43
C ILE A 21 9.33 7.83 8.11
N GLU A 22 10.46 7.14 8.01
CA GLU A 22 11.72 7.70 7.52
C GLU A 22 11.61 7.91 6.01
N GLN A 23 11.49 9.18 5.60
CA GLN A 23 11.17 9.58 4.23
C GLN A 23 12.11 8.95 3.21
N ARG A 24 13.42 9.10 3.39
CA ARG A 24 14.43 8.61 2.46
C ARG A 24 14.27 7.12 2.12
N LYS A 25 14.09 6.28 3.13
CA LYS A 25 13.93 4.83 2.94
C LYS A 25 12.57 4.46 2.39
N TRP A 26 11.54 5.26 2.69
CA TRP A 26 10.21 5.07 2.16
C TRP A 26 10.16 5.39 0.67
N ASP A 27 10.71 6.52 0.26
CA ASP A 27 10.79 6.95 -1.14
C ASP A 27 11.48 5.89 -1.99
N LEU A 28 12.65 5.43 -1.55
CA LEU A 28 13.38 4.35 -2.22
C LEU A 28 12.56 3.05 -2.28
N ALA A 29 11.86 2.68 -1.21
CA ALA A 29 11.02 1.49 -1.19
C ALA A 29 9.86 1.58 -2.18
N CYS A 30 9.25 2.76 -2.30
CA CYS A 30 8.18 3.03 -3.26
C CYS A 30 8.66 2.96 -4.70
N ASP A 31 9.83 3.55 -5.00
CA ASP A 31 10.45 3.49 -6.33
C ASP A 31 10.75 2.05 -6.73
N MET A 32 11.37 1.28 -5.85
CA MET A 32 11.70 -0.12 -6.09
C MET A 32 10.46 -0.99 -6.30
N ALA A 33 9.40 -0.80 -5.49
CA ALA A 33 8.14 -1.51 -5.65
C ALA A 33 7.48 -1.17 -7.00
N THR A 34 7.53 0.09 -7.39
CA THR A 34 6.97 0.60 -8.64
C THR A 34 7.71 0.05 -9.85
N GLU A 35 9.04 0.10 -9.84
CA GLU A 35 9.87 -0.44 -10.93
C GLU A 35 9.69 -1.95 -11.08
N TYR A 36 9.59 -2.70 -9.98
CA TYR A 36 9.27 -4.13 -10.01
C TYR A 36 7.94 -4.43 -10.68
N ILE A 37 6.90 -3.65 -10.36
CA ILE A 37 5.57 -3.81 -10.95
C ILE A 37 5.60 -3.52 -12.45
N ILE A 38 6.26 -2.42 -12.87
CA ILE A 38 6.38 -2.05 -14.27
C ILE A 38 7.13 -3.14 -15.06
N GLU A 39 8.20 -3.68 -14.50
CA GLU A 39 8.97 -4.76 -15.12
C GLU A 39 8.14 -6.06 -15.22
N SER A 40 7.29 -6.35 -14.23
CA SER A 40 6.44 -7.55 -14.23
C SER A 40 5.38 -7.54 -15.33
N TRP A 41 5.01 -6.36 -15.84
CA TRP A 41 4.00 -6.24 -16.90
C TRP A 41 4.47 -6.73 -18.27
N LYS A 42 5.79 -6.83 -18.51
CA LYS A 42 6.38 -7.30 -19.79
C LYS A 42 5.70 -6.69 -21.02
N LEU A 43 5.59 -5.37 -21.03
CA LEU A 43 4.91 -4.64 -22.10
C LEU A 43 5.79 -4.62 -23.35
N ASP A 44 5.47 -5.43 -24.36
CA ASP A 44 6.25 -5.61 -25.58
C ASP A 44 6.25 -4.39 -26.53
N PHE A 45 5.33 -3.44 -26.33
CA PHE A 45 5.13 -2.31 -27.24
C PHE A 45 5.97 -1.07 -26.91
N ALA A 46 6.69 -1.08 -25.83
CA ALA A 46 7.54 0.02 -25.45
C ALA A 46 8.87 -0.52 -24.92
N ASP A 47 9.96 0.17 -25.24
CA ASP A 47 11.28 -0.11 -24.66
C ASP A 47 11.31 0.33 -23.19
N ILE A 48 10.50 -0.38 -22.37
CA ILE A 48 10.23 -0.06 -20.96
C ILE A 48 11.07 -0.95 -20.05
N SER A 49 11.84 -1.89 -20.60
CA SER A 49 12.58 -2.84 -19.78
C SER A 49 13.60 -2.14 -18.85
N ALA A 50 13.71 -2.66 -17.64
CA ALA A 50 14.72 -2.24 -16.68
C ALA A 50 16.13 -2.58 -17.17
N GLY A 51 17.12 -1.82 -16.75
CA GLY A 51 18.52 -2.15 -16.99
C GLY A 51 18.90 -3.49 -16.35
N ALA A 52 19.98 -4.11 -16.85
CA ALA A 52 20.42 -5.41 -16.33
C ALA A 52 20.76 -5.35 -14.84
N ASP A 53 21.31 -4.23 -14.37
CA ASP A 53 21.65 -4.03 -12.96
C ASP A 53 20.39 -3.84 -12.11
N GLU A 54 19.39 -3.10 -12.59
CA GLU A 54 18.10 -2.95 -11.92
C GLU A 54 17.40 -4.29 -11.71
N LYS A 55 17.33 -5.12 -12.76
CA LYS A 55 16.73 -6.46 -12.70
C LYS A 55 17.41 -7.34 -11.67
N ARG A 56 18.74 -7.36 -11.69
CA ARG A 56 19.55 -8.16 -10.76
C ARG A 56 19.30 -7.76 -9.31
N GLU A 57 19.20 -6.44 -9.03
CA GLU A 57 18.92 -5.94 -7.69
C GLU A 57 17.49 -6.26 -7.25
N LEU A 58 16.49 -6.09 -8.12
CA LEU A 58 15.11 -6.45 -7.84
C LEU A 58 14.96 -7.94 -7.51
N ASP A 59 15.63 -8.82 -8.28
CA ASP A 59 15.64 -10.27 -8.03
C ASP A 59 16.29 -10.62 -6.69
N CYS A 60 17.39 -9.94 -6.34
CA CYS A 60 18.06 -10.12 -5.07
C CYS A 60 17.16 -9.74 -3.90
N ILE A 61 16.49 -8.61 -3.98
CA ILE A 61 15.59 -8.11 -2.94
C ILE A 61 14.35 -8.98 -2.84
N GLN A 62 13.78 -9.40 -3.96
CA GLN A 62 12.63 -10.30 -3.99
C GLN A 62 12.90 -11.60 -3.22
N LYS A 63 14.07 -12.18 -3.34
CA LYS A 63 14.48 -13.38 -2.57
C LYS A 63 14.48 -13.15 -1.06
N ASN A 64 14.80 -11.93 -0.62
CA ASN A 64 14.85 -11.58 0.80
C ASN A 64 13.48 -11.15 1.38
N VAL A 65 12.67 -10.47 0.57
CA VAL A 65 11.42 -9.86 1.00
C VAL A 65 10.20 -10.73 0.68
N GLY A 66 10.31 -11.55 -0.36
CA GLY A 66 9.25 -12.40 -0.90
C GLY A 66 8.26 -11.58 -1.74
N LEU A 67 7.35 -10.86 -1.13
CA LEU A 67 6.40 -10.01 -1.83
C LEU A 67 6.94 -8.59 -1.96
N MET A 68 7.05 -8.11 -3.20
CA MET A 68 7.62 -6.82 -3.56
C MET A 68 6.56 -5.70 -3.46
N ASN A 69 6.25 -5.27 -2.24
CA ASN A 69 5.47 -4.07 -1.95
C ASN A 69 6.27 -3.06 -1.12
N ALA A 70 5.86 -1.80 -1.17
CA ALA A 70 6.60 -0.70 -0.53
C ALA A 70 6.81 -0.94 0.99
N GLU A 71 5.82 -1.45 1.71
CA GLU A 71 5.90 -1.68 3.16
C GLU A 71 6.94 -2.74 3.53
N LYS A 72 7.00 -3.84 2.77
CA LYS A 72 7.96 -4.91 3.03
C LYS A 72 9.37 -4.52 2.63
N ILE A 73 9.53 -3.85 1.49
CA ILE A 73 10.82 -3.31 1.04
C ILE A 73 11.31 -2.28 2.06
N TYR A 74 10.45 -1.37 2.54
CA TYR A 74 10.78 -0.44 3.60
C TYR A 74 11.26 -1.15 4.88
N GLY A 75 10.55 -2.21 5.30
CA GLY A 75 10.95 -3.04 6.43
C GLY A 75 12.34 -3.69 6.25
N TYR A 76 12.69 -4.06 5.03
CA TYR A 76 14.01 -4.56 4.66
C TYR A 76 15.07 -3.45 4.71
N LEU A 77 14.78 -2.29 4.11
CA LEU A 77 15.70 -1.15 4.07
C LEU A 77 16.02 -0.58 5.46
N LYS A 78 15.09 -0.69 6.42
CA LYS A 78 15.38 -0.32 7.82
C LYS A 78 16.50 -1.12 8.46
N LYS A 79 16.76 -2.32 7.99
CA LYS A 79 17.80 -3.22 8.49
C LYS A 79 19.06 -3.19 7.62
N THR A 80 19.02 -2.50 6.50
CA THR A 80 20.09 -2.40 5.52
C THR A 80 21.07 -1.29 5.92
N LYS A 81 22.36 -1.47 5.59
CA LYS A 81 23.42 -0.47 5.85
C LYS A 81 23.22 0.75 4.96
N GLU A 82 23.55 1.94 5.47
CA GLU A 82 23.41 3.20 4.73
C GLU A 82 24.21 3.22 3.40
N SER A 83 25.39 2.64 3.37
CA SER A 83 26.19 2.53 2.14
C SER A 83 25.49 1.74 1.02
N GLU A 84 24.70 0.75 1.39
CA GLU A 84 23.90 -0.02 0.44
C GLU A 84 22.66 0.75 -0.01
N ILE A 85 22.06 1.54 0.88
CA ILE A 85 20.96 2.44 0.55
C ILE A 85 21.44 3.49 -0.47
N ASP A 86 22.63 4.11 -0.25
CA ASP A 86 23.22 5.05 -1.19
C ASP A 86 23.44 4.44 -2.58
N ARG A 87 23.78 3.15 -2.64
CA ARG A 87 23.96 2.42 -3.88
C ARG A 87 22.62 2.18 -4.58
N LEU A 88 21.61 1.72 -3.85
CA LEU A 88 20.28 1.45 -4.38
C LEU A 88 19.58 2.73 -4.86
N GLU A 89 19.73 3.84 -4.15
CA GLU A 89 19.19 5.13 -4.60
C GLU A 89 19.74 5.55 -5.98
N LYS A 90 21.03 5.35 -6.23
CA LYS A 90 21.62 5.68 -7.55
C LYS A 90 21.00 4.87 -8.69
N ILE A 91 20.49 3.67 -8.39
CA ILE A 91 19.88 2.78 -9.37
C ILE A 91 18.38 3.08 -9.55
N PHE A 92 17.67 3.28 -8.44
CA PHE A 92 16.19 3.29 -8.45
C PHE A 92 15.54 4.66 -8.32
N ARG A 93 16.23 5.68 -7.83
CA ARG A 93 15.63 7.01 -7.71
C ARG A 93 15.29 7.59 -9.08
N ARG A 94 14.00 7.76 -9.37
CA ARG A 94 13.47 8.19 -10.66
C ARG A 94 12.89 9.59 -10.66
N ASP A 95 12.27 9.99 -9.56
CA ASP A 95 11.53 11.24 -9.44
C ASP A 95 11.79 11.94 -8.10
N ASP A 96 11.18 13.12 -7.97
CA ASP A 96 11.25 13.93 -6.76
C ASP A 96 9.97 13.75 -5.95
N HIS A 97 10.11 13.16 -4.77
CA HIS A 97 9.01 12.91 -3.85
C HIS A 97 8.78 14.02 -2.83
N SER A 98 9.48 15.14 -2.92
CA SER A 98 9.39 16.25 -1.96
C SER A 98 7.96 16.76 -1.75
N PHE A 99 7.12 16.71 -2.79
CA PHE A 99 5.72 17.13 -2.72
C PHE A 99 4.80 16.16 -1.94
N TRP A 100 5.28 14.95 -1.62
CA TRP A 100 4.52 14.01 -0.79
C TRP A 100 4.51 14.43 0.69
N TYR A 101 5.45 15.26 1.08
CA TYR A 101 5.69 15.68 2.45
C TYR A 101 5.46 17.18 2.61
N PRO A 102 4.20 17.66 2.59
CA PRO A 102 3.93 19.08 2.80
C PRO A 102 4.49 19.48 4.16
N GLU A 103 5.25 20.58 4.19
CA GLU A 103 5.78 21.14 5.43
C GLU A 103 4.64 21.31 6.44
N THR A 104 4.88 20.88 7.65
CA THR A 104 3.91 20.63 8.75
C THR A 104 3.05 21.84 9.17
N LYS A 105 3.02 22.93 8.42
CA LYS A 105 2.39 24.18 8.84
C LYS A 105 0.88 24.25 8.66
N ASN A 106 0.25 23.44 7.81
CA ASN A 106 -1.21 23.46 7.70
C ASN A 106 -1.76 22.10 7.25
N ARG A 107 -2.21 21.26 8.17
CA ARG A 107 -2.92 19.99 7.88
C ARG A 107 -4.29 20.17 7.19
N ASN A 108 -4.67 21.38 6.86
CA ASN A 108 -5.81 21.72 6.01
C ASN A 108 -5.38 21.99 4.57
N ASP A 109 -4.19 21.52 4.17
CA ASP A 109 -3.61 21.86 2.90
C ASP A 109 -4.36 21.26 1.72
N VAL A 110 -4.91 22.16 1.07
CA VAL A 110 -5.58 22.14 -0.18
C VAL A 110 -4.54 21.96 -1.28
N ILE A 111 -4.52 20.83 -1.97
CA ILE A 111 -3.68 20.61 -3.13
C ILE A 111 -4.23 21.47 -4.26
N GLN A 112 -3.54 22.54 -4.61
CA GLN A 112 -3.87 23.38 -5.76
C GLN A 112 -3.44 22.67 -7.04
N MET A 113 -4.36 22.02 -7.72
CA MET A 113 -4.14 21.53 -9.07
C MET A 113 -4.41 22.66 -10.06
N LYS A 114 -3.37 23.20 -10.68
CA LYS A 114 -3.51 24.07 -11.85
C LYS A 114 -3.92 23.23 -13.05
N SER A 115 -5.20 23.24 -13.39
CA SER A 115 -5.68 22.67 -14.65
C SER A 115 -5.22 23.56 -15.80
N GLY A 116 -4.24 23.10 -16.56
CA GLY A 116 -3.85 23.75 -17.83
C GLY A 116 -4.82 23.38 -18.94
N GLN A 117 -5.86 24.14 -19.13
CA GLN A 117 -6.43 24.51 -20.45
C GLN A 117 -7.66 25.42 -20.32
N VAL A 118 -7.54 26.57 -20.99
CA VAL A 118 -8.58 27.42 -21.60
C VAL A 118 -9.79 27.79 -20.72
N ASN A 119 -9.77 29.09 -20.28
CA ASN A 119 -10.93 29.89 -19.89
C ASN A 119 -11.80 29.37 -18.76
N GLN A 120 -11.28 29.39 -17.55
CA GLN A 120 -11.91 29.89 -16.33
C GLN A 120 -10.98 29.51 -15.16
N ASN A 121 -10.49 30.51 -14.42
CA ASN A 121 -9.76 30.32 -13.15
C ASN A 121 -10.68 29.69 -12.09
N ARG A 122 -10.98 28.39 -12.20
CA ARG A 122 -11.52 27.59 -11.12
C ARG A 122 -10.36 26.81 -10.52
N GLU A 123 -9.78 27.36 -9.47
CA GLU A 123 -8.94 26.59 -8.55
C GLU A 123 -9.81 25.51 -7.90
N VAL A 124 -9.68 24.29 -8.39
CA VAL A 124 -10.37 23.14 -7.76
C VAL A 124 -9.53 22.71 -6.57
N THR A 125 -9.94 23.17 -5.43
CA THR A 125 -9.31 22.83 -4.15
C THR A 125 -9.77 21.44 -3.70
N ILE A 126 -8.94 20.43 -3.85
CA ILE A 126 -9.25 19.06 -3.40
C ILE A 126 -8.50 18.80 -2.09
N SER A 127 -9.22 18.40 -1.03
CA SER A 127 -8.57 17.99 0.21
C SER A 127 -7.77 16.70 0.01
N SER A 128 -6.66 16.53 0.74
CA SER A 128 -5.82 15.33 0.69
C SER A 128 -6.64 14.04 0.91
N GLN A 129 -7.59 14.05 1.85
CA GLN A 129 -8.47 12.92 2.11
C GLN A 129 -9.37 12.57 0.91
N LYS A 130 -9.89 13.57 0.23
CA LYS A 130 -10.72 13.35 -0.97
C LYS A 130 -9.88 12.80 -2.12
N LEU A 131 -8.65 13.26 -2.27
CA LEU A 131 -7.72 12.74 -3.26
C LEU A 131 -7.36 11.28 -2.96
N GLU A 132 -7.10 10.93 -1.70
CA GLU A 132 -6.85 9.54 -1.29
C GLU A 132 -8.04 8.64 -1.61
N GLU A 133 -9.26 9.09 -1.32
CA GLU A 133 -10.46 8.30 -1.62
C GLU A 133 -10.66 8.12 -3.13
N LEU A 134 -10.38 9.13 -3.96
CA LEU A 134 -10.43 9.01 -5.42
C LEU A 134 -9.43 7.97 -5.93
N TRP A 135 -8.18 8.02 -5.47
CA TRP A 135 -7.18 7.02 -5.86
C TRP A 135 -7.54 5.61 -5.40
N LYS A 136 -8.14 5.49 -4.22
CA LYS A 136 -8.65 4.22 -3.72
C LYS A 136 -9.77 3.65 -4.61
N GLN A 137 -10.71 4.49 -5.05
CA GLN A 137 -11.76 4.08 -5.99
C GLN A 137 -11.17 3.64 -7.33
N VAL A 138 -10.19 4.37 -7.86
CA VAL A 138 -9.48 3.99 -9.09
C VAL A 138 -8.79 2.64 -8.92
N ALA A 139 -8.05 2.44 -7.84
CA ALA A 139 -7.36 1.19 -7.54
C ALA A 139 -8.32 0.00 -7.38
N GLN A 140 -9.48 0.20 -6.74
CA GLN A 140 -10.51 -0.83 -6.61
C GLN A 140 -11.14 -1.19 -7.97
N ARG A 141 -11.38 -0.21 -8.83
CA ARG A 141 -11.90 -0.44 -10.17
C ARG A 141 -10.91 -1.23 -11.03
N ILE A 142 -9.64 -0.83 -11.02
CA ILE A 142 -8.58 -1.56 -11.72
C ILE A 142 -8.50 -3.01 -11.22
N GLN A 143 -8.63 -3.25 -9.92
CA GLN A 143 -8.64 -4.59 -9.37
C GLN A 143 -9.77 -5.44 -9.93
N VAL A 144 -11.00 -4.93 -9.96
CA VAL A 144 -12.17 -5.64 -10.49
C VAL A 144 -12.01 -5.93 -11.98
N ASP A 145 -11.55 -4.96 -12.75
CA ASP A 145 -11.33 -5.09 -14.19
C ASP A 145 -10.28 -6.17 -14.49
N LEU A 146 -9.16 -6.17 -13.73
CA LEU A 146 -8.11 -7.19 -13.85
C LEU A 146 -8.61 -8.57 -13.44
N GLU A 147 -9.34 -8.70 -12.35
CA GLU A 147 -9.91 -9.99 -11.92
C GLU A 147 -10.85 -10.57 -12.97
N THR A 148 -11.66 -9.71 -13.59
CA THR A 148 -12.58 -10.11 -14.66
C THR A 148 -11.82 -10.54 -15.91
N PHE A 149 -10.81 -9.77 -16.30
CA PHE A 149 -9.95 -10.09 -17.44
C PHE A 149 -9.21 -11.42 -17.26
N MET A 150 -8.64 -11.67 -16.08
CA MET A 150 -7.90 -12.89 -15.75
C MET A 150 -8.82 -14.12 -15.74
N ARG A 151 -10.06 -13.99 -15.26
CA ARG A 151 -11.06 -15.07 -15.32
C ARG A 151 -11.39 -15.47 -16.76
N SER A 152 -11.41 -14.52 -17.68
CA SER A 152 -11.72 -14.78 -19.10
C SER A 152 -10.56 -15.43 -19.87
N ARG A 153 -9.32 -15.33 -19.39
CA ARG A 153 -8.12 -15.78 -20.12
C ARG A 153 -7.29 -16.85 -19.42
N SER A 154 -7.76 -17.50 -18.37
CA SER A 154 -7.03 -18.55 -17.63
C SER A 154 -5.53 -18.25 -17.42
N GLY A 155 -5.18 -16.98 -17.19
CA GLY A 155 -3.81 -16.53 -16.98
C GLY A 155 -3.37 -16.61 -15.51
N GLU A 156 -2.08 -16.73 -15.27
CA GLU A 156 -1.53 -16.64 -13.92
C GLU A 156 -1.81 -15.27 -13.31
N THR A 157 -2.13 -15.26 -12.02
CA THR A 157 -2.35 -14.04 -11.27
C THR A 157 -0.99 -13.35 -11.09
N GLY A 158 -0.74 -12.31 -11.89
CA GLY A 158 0.52 -11.56 -11.80
C GLY A 158 0.69 -10.86 -10.44
N ASP A 159 1.93 -10.61 -10.06
CA ASP A 159 2.31 -9.94 -8.81
C ASP A 159 1.61 -8.60 -8.61
N PHE A 160 1.27 -7.91 -9.70
CA PHE A 160 0.50 -6.67 -9.66
C PHE A 160 -0.87 -6.84 -9.01
N LEU A 161 -1.64 -7.86 -9.40
CA LEU A 161 -2.97 -8.10 -8.83
C LEU A 161 -2.85 -8.50 -7.34
N VAL A 162 -1.84 -9.28 -6.97
CA VAL A 162 -1.60 -9.66 -5.58
C VAL A 162 -1.30 -8.41 -4.72
N ASN A 163 -0.40 -7.56 -5.19
CA ASN A 163 -0.05 -6.31 -4.52
C ASN A 163 -1.26 -5.36 -4.44
N LEU A 164 -2.06 -5.26 -5.50
CA LEU A 164 -3.25 -4.41 -5.55
C LEU A 164 -4.32 -4.88 -4.58
N LYS A 165 -4.55 -6.19 -4.46
CA LYS A 165 -5.46 -6.77 -3.44
C LYS A 165 -5.03 -6.43 -2.03
N LEU A 166 -3.73 -6.48 -1.75
CA LEU A 166 -3.19 -6.11 -0.44
C LEU A 166 -3.37 -4.61 -0.15
N ALA A 167 -3.06 -3.76 -1.13
CA ALA A 167 -3.23 -2.31 -1.01
C ALA A 167 -4.70 -1.90 -0.82
N ASN A 168 -5.64 -2.61 -1.44
CA ASN A 168 -7.08 -2.36 -1.33
C ASN A 168 -7.74 -3.05 -0.14
N ARG A 169 -7.03 -3.95 0.56
CA ARG A 169 -7.56 -4.62 1.73
C ARG A 169 -7.96 -3.57 2.78
N LYS A 170 -9.21 -3.61 3.22
CA LYS A 170 -9.67 -2.78 4.33
C LYS A 170 -8.81 -3.11 5.54
N LYS A 171 -8.03 -2.16 6.03
CA LYS A 171 -7.41 -2.27 7.36
C LYS A 171 -8.56 -2.36 8.36
N GLN A 172 -8.79 -3.55 8.93
CA GLN A 172 -9.78 -3.68 9.99
C GLN A 172 -9.26 -2.90 11.19
N ASP A 173 -10.08 -1.99 11.68
CA ASP A 173 -9.77 -1.29 12.93
C ASP A 173 -9.96 -2.29 14.09
N TYR A 174 -8.85 -2.93 14.45
CA TYR A 174 -8.82 -3.85 15.60
C TYR A 174 -9.27 -3.16 16.90
N SER A 175 -9.09 -1.85 17.01
CA SER A 175 -9.55 -1.08 18.18
C SER A 175 -11.06 -1.04 18.25
N ALA A 176 -11.75 -0.86 17.11
CA ALA A 176 -13.21 -0.89 17.05
C ALA A 176 -13.75 -2.32 17.30
N PHE A 177 -13.03 -3.34 16.79
CA PHE A 177 -13.35 -4.74 17.06
C PHE A 177 -13.20 -5.07 18.55
N LEU A 178 -12.06 -4.73 19.16
CA LEU A 178 -11.80 -4.94 20.58
C LEU A 178 -12.80 -4.19 21.48
N ARG A 179 -13.16 -2.95 21.13
CA ARG A 179 -14.21 -2.20 21.86
C ARG A 179 -15.58 -2.90 21.80
N LYS A 180 -15.93 -3.51 20.69
CA LYS A 180 -17.15 -4.34 20.60
C LYS A 180 -17.06 -5.57 21.51
N PHE A 181 -15.90 -6.22 21.57
CA PHE A 181 -15.68 -7.39 22.41
C PHE A 181 -15.74 -7.02 23.91
N THR A 182 -15.08 -5.93 24.31
CA THR A 182 -15.10 -5.45 25.70
C THR A 182 -16.51 -5.08 26.14
N ARG A 183 -17.30 -4.41 25.28
CA ARG A 183 -18.69 -4.08 25.58
C ARG A 183 -19.61 -5.28 25.64
N LEU A 184 -19.35 -6.34 24.87
CA LEU A 184 -20.06 -7.62 24.96
C LEU A 184 -19.70 -8.36 26.25
N GLY A 185 -18.43 -8.32 26.67
CA GLY A 185 -17.97 -8.89 27.95
C GLY A 185 -18.58 -8.17 29.15
N GLU A 186 -18.68 -6.85 29.11
CA GLU A 186 -19.35 -6.07 30.18
C GLU A 186 -20.87 -6.31 30.27
N ARG A 187 -21.50 -6.80 29.20
CA ARG A 187 -22.93 -7.16 29.19
C ARG A 187 -23.21 -8.60 29.60
N MET A 188 -22.23 -9.46 29.63
CA MET A 188 -22.34 -10.74 30.34
C MET A 188 -22.29 -10.46 31.84
N LYS A 189 -23.38 -9.97 32.40
CA LYS A 189 -23.64 -10.10 33.82
C LYS A 189 -23.66 -11.61 34.10
N ILE A 190 -22.62 -12.09 34.76
CA ILE A 190 -22.62 -13.40 35.38
C ILE A 190 -23.84 -13.36 36.31
N ASN A 191 -24.87 -14.13 35.98
CA ASN A 191 -26.00 -14.28 36.85
C ASN A 191 -25.51 -15.31 37.89
N ASP A 192 -25.11 -14.84 39.06
CA ASP A 192 -24.57 -15.71 40.15
C ASP A 192 -25.56 -16.77 40.63
N GLU A 193 -26.83 -16.70 40.15
CA GLU A 193 -27.90 -17.64 40.49
C GLU A 193 -28.14 -18.72 39.40
N GLU A 194 -27.56 -18.59 38.22
CA GLU A 194 -27.68 -19.56 37.12
C GLU A 194 -26.37 -20.27 36.86
N PHE A 195 -26.40 -21.61 37.01
CA PHE A 195 -25.27 -22.47 36.68
C PHE A 195 -25.09 -22.60 35.16
N ASP A 196 -23.98 -22.09 34.62
CA ASP A 196 -23.70 -22.16 33.20
C ASP A 196 -23.19 -23.56 32.83
N TYR A 197 -24.10 -24.39 32.33
CA TYR A 197 -23.83 -25.75 31.87
C TYR A 197 -22.77 -25.84 30.78
N ASN A 198 -22.64 -24.81 29.94
CA ASN A 198 -21.69 -24.79 28.83
C ASN A 198 -20.24 -24.63 29.36
N PHE A 199 -20.05 -23.76 30.33
CA PHE A 199 -18.73 -23.63 30.99
C PHE A 199 -18.34 -24.87 31.80
N TYR A 200 -19.30 -25.50 32.44
CA TYR A 200 -19.07 -26.72 33.20
C TYR A 200 -18.66 -27.89 32.29
N THR A 201 -19.37 -28.10 31.18
CA THR A 201 -19.04 -29.16 30.21
C THR A 201 -17.69 -28.90 29.52
N TYR A 202 -17.33 -27.64 29.26
CA TYR A 202 -16.04 -27.26 28.70
C TYR A 202 -14.90 -27.51 29.71
N GLY A 203 -15.13 -27.17 30.98
CA GLY A 203 -14.18 -27.49 32.08
C GLY A 203 -13.95 -28.96 32.26
N MET A 204 -15.00 -29.80 32.19
CA MET A 204 -14.91 -31.25 32.29
C MET A 204 -14.17 -31.88 31.09
N GLN A 205 -14.30 -31.32 29.89
CA GLN A 205 -13.54 -31.80 28.72
C GLN A 205 -12.06 -31.46 28.77
N LEU A 206 -11.68 -30.39 29.47
CA LEU A 206 -10.30 -29.93 29.54
C LEU A 206 -9.53 -30.53 30.76
N TYR A 207 -10.22 -30.86 31.84
CA TYR A 207 -9.62 -31.22 33.12
C TYR A 207 -10.19 -32.51 33.76
N GLY A 208 -11.09 -33.22 33.06
CA GLY A 208 -11.73 -34.48 33.51
C GLY A 208 -10.96 -35.72 33.14
#